data_1713fd2c0b4aa0853890bd6bbfeed7f5
#
_entry.id   1713fd2c0b4aa0853890bd6bbfeed7f5
#
_cell.length_a   1.000
_cell.length_b   1.000
_cell.length_c   1.000
_cell.angle_alpha   90.00
_cell.angle_beta   90.00
_cell.angle_gamma   90.00
#
_symmetry.space_group_name_H-M   'P 1'
#
loop_
_entity.id
_entity.type
_entity.pdbx_description
1 polymer ?
#
loop_
_entity_poly.entity_id
_entity_poly.type
_entity_poly.pdbx_seq_one_letter_code
_entity_poly.pdbx_strand_id
1 'polypeptide(L)'
;IAIPLGLLMIAGELDISVGAMVPFGAMTVSVMSGHYGLPIWLGVAMALSFGLIVGLVNGILVVKTAVPSLIVTLGSLFAVQGIVLGLTVLITKSTSVALTVEGPAKAVFGDFILGGQLQVMVLWWLGLTALYDFFVHPSPFGNWIFAMGGDKVSARNAGIPTDRLTIILFVLSATSAAF
;
A
#
# COMPACT_ATOMS: atom_id res chain seq x y z
N ILE A 1 5.49 -4.22 1.89
CA ILE A 1 4.78 -4.47 0.60
C ILE A 1 4.64 -5.96 0.32
N ALA A 2 5.73 -6.76 0.37
CA ALA A 2 5.72 -8.17 -0.05
C ALA A 2 4.69 -9.04 0.70
N ILE A 3 4.50 -8.84 1.99
CA ILE A 3 3.58 -9.68 2.79
C ILE A 3 2.12 -9.45 2.41
N PRO A 4 1.54 -8.23 2.44
CA PRO A 4 0.15 -8.03 2.06
C PRO A 4 -0.11 -8.39 0.58
N LEU A 5 0.86 -8.15 -0.30
CA LEU A 5 0.77 -8.59 -1.70
C LEU A 5 0.76 -10.13 -1.78
N GLY A 6 1.61 -10.83 -1.02
CA GLY A 6 1.63 -12.28 -0.94
C GLY A 6 0.31 -12.86 -0.43
N LEU A 7 -0.30 -12.24 0.59
CA LEU A 7 -1.63 -12.65 1.09
C LEU A 7 -2.72 -12.50 0.03
N LEU A 8 -2.67 -11.42 -0.74
CA LEU A 8 -3.58 -11.19 -1.85
C LEU A 8 -3.40 -12.25 -2.95
N MET A 9 -2.14 -12.61 -3.27
CA MET A 9 -1.82 -13.67 -4.23
C MET A 9 -2.29 -15.05 -3.73
N ILE A 10 -2.13 -15.34 -2.44
CA ILE A 10 -2.67 -16.58 -1.84
C ILE A 10 -4.19 -16.62 -1.98
N ALA A 11 -4.89 -15.51 -1.82
CA ALA A 11 -6.34 -15.40 -2.02
C ALA A 11 -6.78 -15.50 -3.50
N GLY A 12 -5.83 -15.66 -4.45
CA GLY A 12 -6.09 -15.83 -5.88
C GLY A 12 -6.23 -14.52 -6.67
N GLU A 13 -5.81 -13.38 -6.09
CA GLU A 13 -5.88 -12.07 -6.74
C GLU A 13 -4.48 -11.47 -6.94
N LEU A 14 -4.35 -10.56 -7.92
CA LEU A 14 -3.09 -9.89 -8.23
C LEU A 14 -3.26 -8.37 -8.14
N ASP A 15 -2.30 -7.69 -7.51
CA ASP A 15 -2.26 -6.23 -7.43
C ASP A 15 -0.93 -5.70 -7.99
N ILE A 16 -0.95 -5.24 -9.23
CA ILE A 16 0.21 -4.62 -9.88
C ILE A 16 0.26 -3.11 -9.59
N SER A 17 -0.85 -2.51 -9.13
CA SER A 17 -0.91 -1.08 -8.82
C SER A 17 0.06 -0.64 -7.73
N VAL A 18 0.53 -1.57 -6.90
CA VAL A 18 1.58 -1.34 -5.89
C VAL A 18 2.83 -0.69 -6.47
N GLY A 19 3.18 -0.98 -7.74
CA GLY A 19 4.29 -0.35 -8.43
C GLY A 19 4.15 1.16 -8.62
N ALA A 20 2.92 1.68 -8.69
CA ALA A 20 2.65 3.11 -8.75
C ALA A 20 2.45 3.73 -7.36
N MET A 21 2.03 2.93 -6.37
CA MET A 21 1.77 3.43 -5.01
C MET A 21 3.04 3.85 -4.28
N VAL A 22 4.16 3.15 -4.51
CA VAL A 22 5.47 3.52 -3.93
C VAL A 22 5.92 4.92 -4.37
N PRO A 23 6.07 5.22 -5.67
CA PRO A 23 6.40 6.58 -6.10
C PRO A 23 5.31 7.60 -5.73
N PHE A 24 4.04 7.22 -5.69
CA PHE A 24 2.96 8.10 -5.24
C PHE A 24 3.19 8.54 -3.79
N GLY A 25 3.43 7.60 -2.87
CA GLY A 25 3.69 7.90 -1.46
C GLY A 25 4.88 8.85 -1.31
N ALA A 26 6.01 8.52 -1.93
CA ALA A 26 7.22 9.33 -1.89
C ALA A 26 7.00 10.75 -2.44
N MET A 27 6.34 10.88 -3.60
CA MET A 27 6.09 12.20 -4.22
C MET A 27 5.07 13.02 -3.44
N THR A 28 4.03 12.39 -2.87
CA THR A 28 3.06 13.09 -2.01
C THR A 28 3.76 13.71 -0.80
N VAL A 29 4.60 12.96 -0.11
CA VAL A 29 5.38 13.47 1.03
C VAL A 29 6.33 14.58 0.58
N SER A 30 7.04 14.39 -0.54
CA SER A 30 7.99 15.38 -1.07
C SER A 30 7.30 16.68 -1.50
N VAL A 31 6.15 16.61 -2.15
CA VAL A 31 5.40 17.81 -2.56
C VAL A 31 4.83 18.53 -1.33
N MET A 32 4.21 17.80 -0.39
CA MET A 32 3.61 18.43 0.79
C MET A 32 4.68 19.06 1.70
N SER A 33 5.76 18.37 1.97
CA SER A 33 6.77 18.85 2.91
C SER A 33 7.90 19.61 2.22
N GLY A 34 8.37 19.16 1.05
CA GLY A 34 9.47 19.81 0.35
C GLY A 34 9.06 21.07 -0.42
N HIS A 35 7.90 21.07 -1.09
CA HIS A 35 7.45 22.22 -1.87
C HIS A 35 6.59 23.20 -1.04
N TYR A 36 5.62 22.68 -0.27
CA TYR A 36 4.72 23.52 0.53
C TYR A 36 5.21 23.78 1.97
N GLY A 37 6.28 23.12 2.42
CA GLY A 37 6.81 23.28 3.79
C GLY A 37 5.89 22.78 4.89
N LEU A 38 4.93 21.89 4.56
CA LEU A 38 4.00 21.32 5.53
C LEU A 38 4.68 20.25 6.40
N PRO A 39 4.15 19.97 7.60
CA PRO A 39 4.67 18.90 8.44
C PRO A 39 4.65 17.55 7.71
N ILE A 40 5.75 16.79 7.79
CA ILE A 40 5.92 15.51 7.08
C ILE A 40 4.81 14.50 7.42
N TRP A 41 4.30 14.54 8.66
CA TRP A 41 3.20 13.70 9.12
C TRP A 41 1.93 13.89 8.31
N LEU A 42 1.68 15.10 7.84
CA LEU A 42 0.54 15.40 6.98
C LEU A 42 0.73 14.76 5.60
N GLY A 43 1.94 14.84 5.04
CA GLY A 43 2.28 14.18 3.78
C GLY A 43 2.11 12.66 3.86
N VAL A 44 2.60 12.06 4.95
CA VAL A 44 2.43 10.61 5.22
C VAL A 44 0.94 10.25 5.36
N ALA A 45 0.17 11.02 6.13
CA ALA A 45 -1.27 10.77 6.29
C ALA A 45 -2.03 10.85 4.96
N MET A 46 -1.67 11.81 4.10
CA MET A 46 -2.26 11.94 2.77
C MET A 46 -1.88 10.77 1.86
N ALA A 47 -0.62 10.33 1.86
CA ALA A 47 -0.16 9.19 1.10
C ALA A 47 -0.91 7.91 1.51
N LEU A 48 -1.04 7.64 2.80
CA LEU A 48 -1.78 6.50 3.34
C LEU A 48 -3.28 6.57 3.00
N SER A 49 -3.89 7.75 3.11
CA SER A 49 -5.30 7.96 2.75
C SER A 49 -5.57 7.66 1.28
N PHE A 50 -4.67 8.07 0.41
CA PHE A 50 -4.77 7.77 -1.02
C PHE A 50 -4.56 6.28 -1.29
N GLY A 51 -3.61 5.63 -0.63
CA GLY A 51 -3.42 4.18 -0.69
C GLY A 51 -4.68 3.41 -0.32
N LEU A 52 -5.36 3.85 0.75
CA LEU A 52 -6.64 3.30 1.17
C LEU A 52 -7.71 3.48 0.08
N ILE A 53 -7.81 4.66 -0.52
CA ILE A 53 -8.79 4.95 -1.60
C ILE A 53 -8.53 4.06 -2.82
N VAL A 54 -7.28 3.98 -3.30
CA VAL A 54 -6.93 3.17 -4.47
C VAL A 54 -7.18 1.69 -4.20
N GLY A 55 -6.78 1.18 -3.03
CA GLY A 55 -7.04 -0.20 -2.63
C GLY A 55 -8.53 -0.51 -2.54
N LEU A 56 -9.32 0.41 -1.99
CA LEU A 56 -10.79 0.28 -1.92
C LEU A 56 -11.42 0.25 -3.33
N VAL A 57 -11.01 1.16 -4.21
CA VAL A 57 -11.50 1.21 -5.60
C VAL A 57 -11.15 -0.08 -6.34
N ASN A 58 -9.89 -0.54 -6.27
CA ASN A 58 -9.47 -1.80 -6.90
C ASN A 58 -10.27 -2.99 -6.36
N GLY A 59 -10.38 -3.12 -5.04
CA GLY A 59 -11.12 -4.20 -4.40
C GLY A 59 -12.60 -4.21 -4.77
N ILE A 60 -13.25 -3.04 -4.80
CA ILE A 60 -14.66 -2.92 -5.21
C ILE A 60 -14.83 -3.28 -6.70
N LEU A 61 -13.95 -2.80 -7.57
CA LEU A 61 -14.02 -3.11 -8.99
C LEU A 61 -13.87 -4.62 -9.24
N VAL A 62 -12.89 -5.26 -8.61
CA VAL A 62 -12.67 -6.71 -8.73
C VAL A 62 -13.88 -7.50 -8.22
N VAL A 63 -14.47 -7.11 -7.09
CA VAL A 63 -15.61 -7.83 -6.50
C VAL A 63 -16.91 -7.58 -7.27
N LYS A 64 -17.13 -6.37 -7.77
CA LYS A 64 -18.41 -5.96 -8.37
C LYS A 64 -18.46 -6.12 -9.89
N THR A 65 -17.33 -6.30 -10.55
CA THR A 65 -17.27 -6.50 -11.99
C THR A 65 -16.75 -7.91 -12.29
N ALA A 66 -16.95 -8.38 -13.51
CA ALA A 66 -16.37 -9.64 -13.98
C ALA A 66 -14.93 -9.46 -14.52
N VAL A 67 -14.30 -8.32 -14.26
CA VAL A 67 -12.97 -7.99 -14.77
C VAL A 67 -11.91 -8.63 -13.87
N PRO A 68 -10.94 -9.39 -14.43
CA PRO A 68 -9.83 -9.95 -13.65
C PRO A 68 -9.02 -8.87 -12.93
N SER A 69 -8.56 -9.19 -11.70
CA SER A 69 -7.79 -8.26 -10.85
C SER A 69 -6.56 -7.72 -11.54
N LEU A 70 -5.89 -8.53 -12.35
CA LEU A 70 -4.74 -8.10 -13.15
C LEU A 70 -5.07 -6.90 -14.06
N ILE A 71 -6.22 -6.92 -14.74
CA ILE A 71 -6.63 -5.84 -15.66
C ILE A 71 -7.02 -4.59 -14.88
N VAL A 72 -7.76 -4.74 -13.79
CA VAL A 72 -8.15 -3.63 -12.91
C VAL A 72 -6.91 -2.92 -12.37
N THR A 73 -5.96 -3.69 -11.83
CA THR A 73 -4.77 -3.13 -11.19
C THR A 73 -3.74 -2.58 -12.18
N LEU A 74 -3.68 -3.11 -13.42
CA LEU A 74 -2.92 -2.49 -14.50
C LEU A 74 -3.51 -1.12 -14.89
N GLY A 75 -4.83 -1.02 -15.00
CA GLY A 75 -5.50 0.27 -15.23
C GLY A 75 -5.18 1.28 -14.12
N SER A 76 -5.26 0.85 -12.87
CA SER A 76 -4.92 1.68 -11.71
C SER A 76 -3.44 2.06 -11.67
N LEU A 77 -2.52 1.15 -12.04
CA LEU A 77 -1.10 1.43 -12.18
C LEU A 77 -0.87 2.65 -13.07
N PHE A 78 -1.37 2.61 -14.31
CA PHE A 78 -1.16 3.69 -15.27
C PHE A 78 -1.90 4.98 -14.87
N ALA A 79 -3.10 4.86 -14.33
CA ALA A 79 -3.86 6.01 -13.85
C ALA A 79 -3.11 6.74 -12.70
N VAL A 80 -2.65 5.99 -11.69
CA VAL A 80 -1.91 6.55 -10.55
C VAL A 80 -0.57 7.14 -11.01
N GLN A 81 0.19 6.46 -11.87
CA GLN A 81 1.43 7.01 -12.43
C GLN A 81 1.20 8.32 -13.19
N GLY A 82 0.17 8.38 -14.02
CA GLY A 82 -0.21 9.61 -14.73
C GLY A 82 -0.60 10.74 -13.79
N ILE A 83 -1.39 10.45 -12.76
CA ILE A 83 -1.80 11.42 -11.74
C ILE A 83 -0.57 11.95 -10.98
N VAL A 84 0.30 11.05 -10.49
CA VAL A 84 1.52 11.44 -9.76
C VAL A 84 2.38 12.38 -10.58
N LEU A 85 2.75 11.94 -11.79
CA LEU A 85 3.63 12.72 -12.65
C LEU A 85 2.97 14.03 -13.08
N GLY A 86 1.71 13.96 -13.51
CA GLY A 86 0.96 15.13 -13.97
C GLY A 86 0.79 16.18 -12.87
N LEU A 87 0.34 15.79 -11.69
CA LEU A 87 0.17 16.71 -10.56
C LEU A 87 1.52 17.29 -10.09
N THR A 88 2.56 16.46 -10.00
CA THR A 88 3.89 16.93 -9.58
C THR A 88 4.41 18.00 -10.56
N VAL A 89 4.36 17.75 -11.85
CA VAL A 89 4.81 18.71 -12.87
C VAL A 89 3.94 19.97 -12.89
N LEU A 90 2.62 19.85 -12.75
CA LEU A 90 1.72 21.00 -12.69
C LEU A 90 2.00 21.91 -11.49
N ILE A 91 2.25 21.32 -10.32
CA ILE A 91 2.46 22.04 -9.05
C ILE A 91 3.88 22.61 -8.99
N THR A 92 4.90 21.78 -9.22
CA THR A 92 6.29 22.10 -8.93
C THR A 92 7.10 22.52 -10.15
N LYS A 93 6.55 22.38 -11.36
CA LYS A 93 7.23 22.56 -12.65
C LYS A 93 8.45 21.64 -12.84
N SER A 94 8.54 20.57 -12.03
CA SER A 94 9.62 19.58 -12.04
C SER A 94 9.06 18.17 -11.93
N THR A 95 9.81 17.19 -12.36
CA THR A 95 9.49 15.76 -12.19
C THR A 95 10.03 15.18 -10.87
N SER A 96 10.80 15.96 -10.13
CA SER A 96 11.35 15.57 -8.83
C SER A 96 11.28 16.73 -7.85
N VAL A 97 11.03 16.43 -6.57
CA VAL A 97 11.00 17.41 -5.49
C VAL A 97 11.97 16.95 -4.41
N ALA A 98 12.95 17.81 -4.11
CA ALA A 98 13.86 17.54 -3.00
C ALA A 98 13.12 17.63 -1.68
N LEU A 99 13.39 16.66 -0.81
CA LEU A 99 12.87 16.62 0.55
C LEU A 99 14.03 16.55 1.53
N THR A 100 14.13 17.55 2.39
CA THR A 100 15.04 17.52 3.54
C THR A 100 14.21 17.18 4.78
N VAL A 101 14.53 16.06 5.41
CA VAL A 101 13.83 15.60 6.62
C VAL A 101 14.65 15.99 7.83
N GLU A 102 14.07 16.80 8.73
CA GLU A 102 14.69 17.25 9.96
C GLU A 102 13.82 16.95 11.20
N GLY A 103 14.41 17.08 12.38
CA GLY A 103 13.71 16.93 13.64
C GLY A 103 13.21 15.49 13.92
N PRO A 104 12.07 15.34 14.65
CA PRO A 104 11.56 14.03 15.07
C PRO A 104 11.22 13.09 13.92
N ALA A 105 10.83 13.63 12.77
CA ALA A 105 10.49 12.84 11.59
C ALA A 105 11.73 12.13 11.01
N LYS A 106 12.91 12.76 11.07
CA LYS A 106 14.17 12.12 10.68
C LYS A 106 14.45 10.90 11.54
N ALA A 107 14.31 11.03 12.86
CA ALA A 107 14.53 9.93 13.79
C ALA A 107 13.61 8.73 13.52
N VAL A 108 12.38 8.97 13.03
CA VAL A 108 11.39 7.93 12.77
C VAL A 108 11.53 7.29 11.39
N PHE A 109 11.89 8.07 10.35
CA PHE A 109 11.86 7.59 8.96
C PHE A 109 13.23 7.58 8.27
N GLY A 110 14.18 8.39 8.70
CA GLY A 110 15.41 8.62 7.91
C GLY A 110 16.72 8.49 8.67
N ASP A 111 16.69 8.15 9.94
CA ASP A 111 17.91 8.10 10.76
C ASP A 111 18.60 6.73 10.67
N PHE A 112 19.83 6.70 11.19
CA PHE A 112 20.63 5.49 11.32
C PHE A 112 20.75 5.10 12.79
N ILE A 113 20.70 3.80 13.05
CA ILE A 113 20.91 3.18 14.35
C ILE A 113 22.20 2.37 14.37
N LEU A 114 22.62 1.92 15.55
CA LEU A 114 23.85 1.11 15.76
C LEU A 114 25.10 1.76 15.16
N GLY A 115 25.33 3.05 15.48
CA GLY A 115 26.53 3.75 15.00
C GLY A 115 26.57 4.01 13.48
N GLY A 116 25.42 4.09 12.83
CA GLY A 116 25.33 4.38 11.40
C GLY A 116 25.27 3.16 10.47
N GLN A 117 25.19 1.95 11.04
CA GLN A 117 25.23 0.70 10.26
C GLN A 117 23.86 0.26 9.74
N LEU A 118 22.77 0.60 10.45
CA LEU A 118 21.41 0.21 10.06
C LEU A 118 20.49 1.43 9.95
N GLN A 119 19.67 1.47 8.91
CA GLN A 119 18.61 2.46 8.77
C GLN A 119 17.40 2.09 9.64
N VAL A 120 16.73 3.07 10.22
CA VAL A 120 15.49 2.89 10.99
C VAL A 120 14.40 2.17 10.18
N MET A 121 14.42 2.26 8.85
CA MET A 121 13.52 1.52 7.95
C MET A 121 13.52 0.00 8.19
N VAL A 122 14.63 -0.57 8.66
CA VAL A 122 14.70 -2.00 9.02
C VAL A 122 13.78 -2.32 10.21
N LEU A 123 13.66 -1.41 11.18
CA LEU A 123 12.74 -1.58 12.31
C LEU A 123 11.28 -1.55 11.85
N TRP A 124 10.95 -0.65 10.92
CA TRP A 124 9.63 -0.61 10.29
C TRP A 124 9.32 -1.92 9.55
N TRP A 125 10.29 -2.42 8.78
CA TRP A 125 10.13 -3.69 8.07
C TRP A 125 9.89 -4.85 9.03
N LEU A 126 10.69 -4.98 10.10
CA LEU A 126 10.52 -6.03 11.12
C LEU A 126 9.20 -5.87 11.88
N GLY A 127 8.85 -4.64 12.28
CA GLY A 127 7.62 -4.35 13.01
C GLY A 127 6.37 -4.67 12.19
N LEU A 128 6.33 -4.25 10.92
CA LEU A 128 5.23 -4.58 10.03
C LEU A 128 5.17 -6.09 9.72
N THR A 129 6.32 -6.76 9.54
CA THR A 129 6.36 -8.20 9.35
C THR A 129 5.75 -8.93 10.56
N ALA A 130 6.17 -8.59 11.77
CA ALA A 130 5.63 -9.18 12.99
C ALA A 130 4.13 -8.87 13.17
N LEU A 131 3.69 -7.67 12.80
CA LEU A 131 2.28 -7.29 12.83
C LEU A 131 1.43 -8.14 11.89
N TYR A 132 1.86 -8.31 10.65
CA TYR A 132 1.16 -9.17 9.68
C TYR A 132 1.17 -10.63 10.10
N ASP A 133 2.30 -11.13 10.60
CA ASP A 133 2.41 -12.50 11.12
C ASP A 133 1.41 -12.75 12.25
N PHE A 134 1.35 -11.83 13.21
CA PHE A 134 0.40 -11.89 14.32
C PHE A 134 -1.06 -11.88 13.86
N PHE A 135 -1.41 -11.13 12.81
CA PHE A 135 -2.77 -11.10 12.29
C PHE A 135 -3.13 -12.29 11.42
N VAL A 136 -2.17 -12.93 10.79
CA VAL A 136 -2.43 -14.04 9.86
C VAL A 136 -2.42 -15.40 10.55
N HIS A 137 -1.36 -15.72 11.31
CA HIS A 137 -1.18 -17.06 11.84
C HIS A 137 -2.17 -17.48 12.94
N PRO A 138 -2.45 -16.68 14.00
CA PRO A 138 -3.35 -17.10 15.06
C PRO A 138 -4.81 -16.71 14.85
N SER A 139 -5.19 -16.21 13.66
CA SER A 139 -6.52 -15.63 13.47
C SER A 139 -7.40 -16.36 12.45
N PRO A 140 -8.73 -16.28 12.60
CA PRO A 140 -9.66 -16.74 11.56
C PRO A 140 -9.41 -16.08 10.20
N PHE A 141 -8.89 -14.85 10.19
CA PHE A 141 -8.58 -14.07 8.98
C PHE A 141 -7.58 -14.80 8.08
N GLY A 142 -6.48 -15.32 8.65
CA GLY A 142 -5.50 -16.09 7.89
C GLY A 142 -6.10 -17.39 7.33
N ASN A 143 -6.85 -18.14 8.15
CA ASN A 143 -7.52 -19.35 7.70
C ASN A 143 -8.49 -19.09 6.54
N TRP A 144 -9.19 -17.97 6.56
CA TRP A 144 -10.09 -17.57 5.48
C TRP A 144 -9.34 -17.24 4.19
N ILE A 145 -8.16 -16.59 4.28
CA ILE A 145 -7.32 -16.31 3.10
C ILE A 145 -6.87 -17.62 2.45
N PHE A 146 -6.38 -18.58 3.24
CA PHE A 146 -5.95 -19.89 2.72
C PHE A 146 -7.13 -20.68 2.13
N ALA A 147 -8.29 -20.64 2.77
CA ALA A 147 -9.49 -21.28 2.23
C ALA A 147 -9.92 -20.68 0.88
N MET A 148 -9.86 -19.34 0.75
CA MET A 148 -10.13 -18.65 -0.52
C MET A 148 -9.14 -19.03 -1.61
N GLY A 149 -7.87 -19.21 -1.26
CA GLY A 149 -6.82 -19.61 -2.19
C GLY A 149 -6.99 -21.04 -2.73
N GLY A 150 -7.61 -21.92 -1.94
CA GLY A 150 -7.96 -23.26 -2.37
C GLY A 150 -9.11 -23.27 -3.39
N ASP A 151 -10.26 -22.77 -2.98
CA ASP A 151 -11.44 -22.57 -3.85
C ASP A 151 -12.35 -21.47 -3.28
N LYS A 152 -12.41 -20.35 -3.98
CA LYS A 152 -13.19 -19.16 -3.58
C LYS A 152 -14.70 -19.45 -3.50
N VAL A 153 -15.22 -20.35 -4.35
CA VAL A 153 -16.64 -20.71 -4.36
C VAL A 153 -16.99 -21.55 -3.14
N SER A 154 -16.18 -22.60 -2.87
CA SER A 154 -16.35 -23.44 -1.68
C SER A 154 -16.18 -22.65 -0.38
N ALA A 155 -15.21 -21.75 -0.32
CA ALA A 155 -15.02 -20.85 0.82
C ALA A 155 -16.27 -19.98 1.09
N ARG A 156 -16.86 -19.40 0.02
CA ARG A 156 -18.11 -18.64 0.12
C ARG A 156 -19.28 -19.49 0.62
N ASN A 157 -19.42 -20.72 0.09
CA ASN A 157 -20.47 -21.66 0.52
C ASN A 157 -20.30 -22.11 1.98
N ALA A 158 -19.07 -22.13 2.49
CA ALA A 158 -18.76 -22.36 3.90
C ALA A 158 -19.02 -21.14 4.81
N GLY A 159 -19.56 -20.03 4.27
CA GLY A 159 -19.91 -18.81 5.01
C GLY A 159 -18.77 -17.80 5.17
N ILE A 160 -17.64 -17.98 4.48
CA ILE A 160 -16.53 -17.03 4.51
C ILE A 160 -16.92 -15.78 3.70
N PRO A 161 -16.73 -14.55 4.24
CA PRO A 161 -17.09 -13.31 3.55
C PRO A 161 -16.04 -12.93 2.49
N THR A 162 -15.95 -13.73 1.43
CA THR A 162 -14.90 -13.65 0.39
C THR A 162 -14.78 -12.26 -0.23
N ASP A 163 -15.91 -11.58 -0.50
CA ASP A 163 -15.91 -10.25 -1.12
C ASP A 163 -15.30 -9.19 -0.21
N ARG A 164 -15.64 -9.21 1.08
CA ARG A 164 -15.06 -8.28 2.07
C ARG A 164 -13.57 -8.54 2.26
N LEU A 165 -13.17 -9.81 2.31
CA LEU A 165 -11.75 -10.19 2.42
C LEU A 165 -10.95 -9.70 1.22
N THR A 166 -11.44 -9.90 0.00
CA THR A 166 -10.80 -9.40 -1.21
C THR A 166 -10.59 -7.88 -1.12
N ILE A 167 -11.62 -7.10 -0.74
CA ILE A 167 -11.49 -5.65 -0.60
C ILE A 167 -10.44 -5.27 0.46
N ILE A 168 -10.48 -5.92 1.63
CA ILE A 168 -9.52 -5.66 2.72
C ILE A 168 -8.09 -5.94 2.25
N LEU A 169 -7.86 -7.03 1.53
CA LEU A 169 -6.53 -7.39 1.04
C LEU A 169 -6.00 -6.37 0.01
N PHE A 170 -6.85 -5.85 -0.90
CA PHE A 170 -6.46 -4.77 -1.80
C PHE A 170 -6.12 -3.48 -1.04
N VAL A 171 -6.91 -3.13 -0.03
CA VAL A 171 -6.64 -1.96 0.83
C VAL A 171 -5.32 -2.11 1.57
N LEU A 172 -5.05 -3.29 2.16
CA LEU A 172 -3.78 -3.56 2.84
C LEU A 172 -2.59 -3.51 1.88
N SER A 173 -2.72 -4.08 0.67
CA SER A 173 -1.70 -4.05 -0.37
C SER A 173 -1.34 -2.61 -0.77
N ALA A 174 -2.32 -1.84 -1.22
CA ALA A 174 -2.10 -0.48 -1.70
C ALA A 174 -1.64 0.49 -0.59
N THR A 175 -2.20 0.39 0.62
CA THR A 175 -1.82 1.25 1.76
C THR A 175 -0.40 0.94 2.21
N SER A 176 -0.01 -0.34 2.29
CA SER A 176 1.36 -0.73 2.64
C SER A 176 2.38 -0.35 1.57
N ALA A 177 1.97 -0.21 0.32
CA ALA A 177 2.84 0.25 -0.76
C ALA A 177 2.99 1.78 -0.78
N ALA A 178 1.99 2.52 -0.29
CA ALA A 178 2.04 3.97 -0.14
C ALA A 178 2.85 4.43 1.10
N PHE A 179 3.03 3.54 2.09
CA PHE A 179 3.91 3.75 3.25
C PHE A 179 5.37 3.52 2.89
#